data_3767f8e725ed761cc427c13d72d915bc
#
_entry.id   3767f8e725ed761cc427c13d72d915bc
#
_cell.length_a   1.000
_cell.length_b   1.000
_cell.length_c   1.000
_cell.angle_alpha   90.00
_cell.angle_beta   90.00
_cell.angle_gamma   90.00
#
_symmetry.space_group_name_H-M   'P 1'
#
loop_
_entity.id
_entity.type
_entity.pdbx_description
1 polymer ?
#
loop_
_entity_poly.entity_id
_entity_poly.type
_entity_poly.pdbx_seq_one_letter_code
_entity_poly.pdbx_strand_id
1 'polypeptide(L)'
;MSEILDSGNRREFASGAVRDIQEGKGRCDLMALDVVADYIQQFMAPDFAAPIQYISKFQETGDSNHLLDAIYSFTINQINWNRNHYTMLLEVSKHFEEGAKKYGPDNWRKGIPVHCYIDSAVRHYLKFLRGDKDENHDRAFAWNIMCAIWTCKHKPELNEYATK
;
A
#
# COMPACT_ATOMS: atom_id res chain seq x y z
N MET A 1 12.28 15.49 -7.89
CA MET A 1 11.92 14.24 -7.17
C MET A 1 10.82 14.61 -6.19
N SER A 2 9.65 13.98 -6.31
CA SER A 2 8.57 14.21 -5.35
C SER A 2 8.91 13.49 -4.03
N GLU A 3 9.09 14.25 -2.97
CA GLU A 3 9.24 13.72 -1.62
C GLU A 3 7.89 13.23 -1.10
N ILE A 4 7.91 12.36 -0.07
CA ILE A 4 6.68 11.97 0.63
C ILE A 4 6.07 13.24 1.24
N LEU A 5 4.80 13.50 0.93
CA LEU A 5 4.08 14.63 1.50
C LEU A 5 4.03 14.55 3.02
N ASP A 6 4.25 15.67 3.67
CA ASP A 6 4.29 15.78 5.12
C ASP A 6 3.26 16.82 5.61
N SER A 7 2.24 16.36 6.35
CA SER A 7 1.26 17.25 6.98
C SER A 7 1.81 17.98 8.22
N GLY A 8 2.98 17.57 8.72
CA GLY A 8 3.51 18.03 9.99
C GLY A 8 2.88 17.35 11.22
N ASN A 9 1.70 16.77 11.07
CA ASN A 9 0.97 16.10 12.15
C ASN A 9 1.20 14.59 12.10
N ARG A 10 1.32 14.00 13.29
CA ARG A 10 1.60 12.56 13.45
C ARG A 10 0.55 11.90 14.34
N ARG A 11 0.24 10.65 14.04
CA ARG A 11 -0.37 9.73 15.00
C ARG A 11 0.68 8.70 15.43
N GLU A 12 0.65 8.36 16.71
CA GLU A 12 1.52 7.35 17.30
C GLU A 12 0.69 6.12 17.66
N PHE A 13 1.26 4.94 17.44
CA PHE A 13 0.67 3.65 17.81
C PHE A 13 1.27 3.18 19.13
N ALA A 14 0.58 2.28 19.83
CA ALA A 14 1.05 1.68 21.07
C ALA A 14 2.45 1.02 20.96
N SER A 15 2.83 0.62 19.76
CA SER A 15 4.17 0.11 19.43
C SER A 15 5.27 1.17 19.38
N GLY A 16 4.93 2.46 19.50
CA GLY A 16 5.84 3.58 19.28
C GLY A 16 6.11 3.88 17.79
N ALA A 17 5.44 3.19 16.87
CA ALA A 17 5.47 3.55 15.45
C ALA A 17 4.66 4.83 15.21
N VAL A 18 5.08 5.63 14.24
CA VAL A 18 4.40 6.87 13.88
C VAL A 18 4.03 6.91 12.39
N ARG A 19 2.92 7.57 12.08
CA ARG A 19 2.49 7.90 10.72
C ARG A 19 1.87 9.29 10.69
N ASP A 20 1.69 9.83 9.48
CA ASP A 20 0.84 10.99 9.29
C ASP A 20 -0.57 10.73 9.79
N ILE A 21 -1.27 11.79 10.19
CA ILE A 21 -2.69 11.71 10.51
C ILE A 21 -3.49 11.18 9.31
N GLN A 22 -4.54 10.45 9.64
CA GLN A 22 -5.46 9.88 8.67
C GLN A 22 -6.63 10.81 8.36
N GLU A 23 -7.01 11.65 9.29
CA GLU A 23 -8.19 12.50 9.21
C GLU A 23 -8.24 13.29 7.90
N GLY A 24 -9.40 13.30 7.26
CA GLY A 24 -9.65 13.98 5.99
C GLY A 24 -9.13 13.28 4.74
N LYS A 25 -8.36 12.19 4.86
CA LYS A 25 -7.79 11.46 3.72
C LYS A 25 -8.72 10.37 3.15
N GLY A 26 -9.84 10.10 3.81
CA GLY A 26 -10.70 8.96 3.51
C GLY A 26 -10.14 7.65 4.09
N ARG A 27 -10.97 6.61 4.12
CA ARG A 27 -10.63 5.26 4.61
C ARG A 27 -10.81 4.27 3.48
N CYS A 28 -9.79 4.15 2.63
CA CYS A 28 -9.84 3.24 1.47
C CYS A 28 -9.87 1.76 1.88
N ASP A 29 -9.39 1.43 3.06
CA ASP A 29 -9.46 0.09 3.64
C ASP A 29 -10.88 -0.36 4.03
N LEU A 30 -11.82 0.59 4.17
CA LEU A 30 -13.23 0.33 4.49
C LEU A 30 -14.12 0.24 3.25
N MET A 31 -13.59 0.47 2.07
CA MET A 31 -14.35 0.34 0.82
C MET A 31 -14.67 -1.14 0.55
N ALA A 32 -15.78 -1.42 -0.11
CA ALA A 32 -16.08 -2.73 -0.67
C ALA A 32 -15.16 -2.99 -1.87
N LEU A 33 -13.94 -3.50 -1.60
CA LEU A 33 -12.87 -3.57 -2.60
C LEU A 33 -13.18 -4.54 -3.74
N ASP A 34 -13.97 -5.57 -3.50
CA ASP A 34 -14.52 -6.46 -4.52
C ASP A 34 -15.35 -5.66 -5.55
N VAL A 35 -16.27 -4.82 -5.07
CA VAL A 35 -17.10 -3.95 -5.92
C VAL A 35 -16.25 -2.88 -6.62
N VAL A 36 -15.24 -2.33 -5.94
CA VAL A 36 -14.29 -1.39 -6.56
C VAL A 36 -13.54 -2.06 -7.71
N ALA A 37 -13.09 -3.30 -7.52
CA ALA A 37 -12.40 -4.07 -8.56
C ALA A 37 -13.34 -4.34 -9.76
N ASP A 38 -14.58 -4.75 -9.51
CA ASP A 38 -15.58 -4.96 -10.57
C ASP A 38 -15.84 -3.68 -11.36
N TYR A 39 -15.94 -2.54 -10.68
CA TYR A 39 -16.10 -1.24 -11.34
C TYR A 39 -14.90 -0.92 -12.24
N ILE A 40 -13.66 -1.10 -11.75
CA ILE A 40 -12.45 -0.87 -12.54
C ILE A 40 -12.44 -1.81 -13.76
N GLN A 41 -12.77 -3.09 -13.56
CA GLN A 41 -12.80 -4.07 -14.63
C GLN A 41 -13.80 -3.74 -15.73
N GLN A 42 -14.97 -3.25 -15.36
CA GLN A 42 -16.07 -2.98 -16.29
C GLN A 42 -15.88 -1.66 -17.05
N PHE A 43 -15.41 -0.60 -16.38
CA PHE A 43 -15.42 0.76 -16.91
C PHE A 43 -14.03 1.31 -17.23
N MET A 44 -12.97 0.58 -16.90
CA MET A 44 -11.58 0.94 -17.15
C MET A 44 -10.86 -0.21 -17.86
N ALA A 45 -9.53 -0.23 -17.86
CA ALA A 45 -8.76 -1.36 -18.39
C ALA A 45 -8.80 -2.54 -17.40
N PRO A 46 -9.27 -3.73 -17.81
CA PRO A 46 -9.44 -4.89 -16.91
C PRO A 46 -8.20 -5.25 -16.11
N ASP A 47 -7.01 -5.10 -16.70
CA ASP A 47 -5.73 -5.41 -16.06
C ASP A 47 -5.47 -4.59 -14.79
N PHE A 48 -6.07 -3.40 -14.68
CA PHE A 48 -5.95 -2.55 -13.50
C PHE A 48 -6.86 -2.98 -12.33
N ALA A 49 -7.78 -3.91 -12.54
CA ALA A 49 -8.61 -4.45 -11.45
C ALA A 49 -7.83 -5.44 -10.57
N ALA A 50 -6.87 -6.19 -11.14
CA ALA A 50 -6.21 -7.29 -10.45
C ALA A 50 -5.55 -6.92 -9.12
N PRO A 51 -4.80 -5.82 -8.96
CA PRO A 51 -4.24 -5.45 -7.66
C PRO A 51 -5.31 -5.26 -6.58
N ILE A 52 -6.45 -4.66 -6.89
CA ILE A 52 -7.55 -4.46 -5.94
C ILE A 52 -8.26 -5.77 -5.63
N GLN A 53 -8.45 -6.66 -6.62
CA GLN A 53 -9.01 -8.00 -6.40
C GLN A 53 -8.18 -8.81 -5.40
N TYR A 54 -6.86 -8.78 -5.52
CA TYR A 54 -5.98 -9.47 -4.58
C TYR A 54 -5.99 -8.84 -3.19
N ILE A 55 -6.06 -7.51 -3.08
CA ILE A 55 -6.21 -6.85 -1.78
C ILE A 55 -7.56 -7.21 -1.14
N SER A 56 -8.64 -7.28 -1.92
CA SER A 56 -9.95 -7.75 -1.43
C SER A 56 -9.87 -9.17 -0.86
N LYS A 57 -9.25 -10.10 -1.59
CA LYS A 57 -9.02 -11.47 -1.11
C LYS A 57 -8.20 -11.52 0.17
N PHE A 58 -7.18 -10.65 0.29
CA PHE A 58 -6.45 -10.52 1.55
C PHE A 58 -7.37 -10.08 2.70
N GLN A 59 -8.24 -9.11 2.48
CA GLN A 59 -9.17 -8.66 3.52
C GLN A 59 -10.16 -9.76 3.95
N GLU A 60 -10.49 -10.68 3.06
CA GLU A 60 -11.38 -11.81 3.35
C GLU A 60 -10.69 -12.93 4.13
N THR A 61 -9.42 -13.20 3.80
CA THR A 61 -8.71 -14.41 4.26
C THR A 61 -7.62 -14.14 5.30
N GLY A 62 -7.09 -12.91 5.34
CA GLY A 62 -5.89 -12.56 6.10
C GLY A 62 -4.59 -13.18 5.56
N ASP A 63 -4.64 -13.92 4.42
CA ASP A 63 -3.46 -14.54 3.83
C ASP A 63 -2.62 -13.54 3.04
N SER A 64 -1.45 -13.21 3.57
CA SER A 64 -0.53 -12.23 2.97
C SER A 64 0.05 -12.64 1.60
N ASN A 65 -0.13 -13.90 1.15
CA ASN A 65 0.25 -14.30 -0.20
C ASN A 65 -0.56 -13.54 -1.25
N HIS A 66 -1.81 -13.20 -0.97
CA HIS A 66 -2.59 -12.34 -1.87
C HIS A 66 -2.00 -10.93 -2.04
N LEU A 67 -1.28 -10.43 -1.05
CA LEU A 67 -0.58 -9.16 -1.17
C LEU A 67 0.66 -9.26 -2.08
N LEU A 68 1.33 -10.40 -2.11
CA LEU A 68 2.39 -10.66 -3.11
C LEU A 68 1.81 -10.66 -4.52
N ASP A 69 0.66 -11.30 -4.72
CA ASP A 69 -0.05 -11.30 -6.01
C ASP A 69 -0.47 -9.88 -6.42
N ALA A 70 -0.88 -9.04 -5.47
CA ALA A 70 -1.22 -7.64 -5.74
C ALA A 70 -0.02 -6.85 -6.27
N ILE A 71 1.16 -6.96 -5.65
CA ILE A 71 2.39 -6.32 -6.17
C ILE A 71 2.78 -6.90 -7.53
N TYR A 72 2.74 -8.21 -7.68
CA TYR A 72 3.10 -8.86 -8.93
C TYR A 72 2.22 -8.39 -10.07
N SER A 73 0.89 -8.44 -9.91
CA SER A 73 -0.07 -7.98 -10.93
C SER A 73 0.11 -6.49 -11.25
N PHE A 74 0.37 -5.66 -10.24
CA PHE A 74 0.69 -4.24 -10.44
C PHE A 74 1.94 -4.05 -11.29
N THR A 75 3.00 -4.81 -11.03
CA THR A 75 4.29 -4.65 -11.72
C THR A 75 4.23 -5.11 -13.19
N ILE A 76 3.56 -6.25 -13.46
CA ILE A 76 3.48 -6.77 -14.84
C ILE A 76 2.54 -5.95 -15.73
N ASN A 77 1.51 -5.34 -15.16
CA ASN A 77 0.52 -4.57 -15.93
C ASN A 77 0.99 -3.16 -16.27
N GLN A 78 2.16 -2.72 -15.80
CA GLN A 78 2.76 -1.44 -16.15
C GLN A 78 3.54 -1.52 -17.47
N ILE A 79 2.86 -1.91 -18.53
CA ILE A 79 3.44 -2.17 -19.87
C ILE A 79 4.19 -0.96 -20.44
N ASN A 80 3.80 0.27 -20.09
CA ASN A 80 4.45 1.52 -20.55
C ASN A 80 5.71 1.89 -19.76
N TRP A 81 6.08 1.08 -18.80
CA TRP A 81 7.26 1.29 -17.99
C TRP A 81 8.28 0.24 -18.38
N ASN A 82 9.39 0.62 -18.97
CA ASN A 82 10.57 -0.25 -19.14
C ASN A 82 11.14 -0.70 -17.78
N ARG A 83 10.25 -0.98 -16.82
CA ARG A 83 10.56 -1.34 -15.46
C ARG A 83 10.27 -2.82 -15.25
N ASN A 84 11.31 -3.57 -14.95
CA ASN A 84 11.19 -4.91 -14.45
C ASN A 84 10.98 -4.89 -12.92
N HIS A 85 10.74 -6.04 -12.35
CA HIS A 85 10.55 -6.19 -10.90
C HIS A 85 11.72 -5.62 -10.07
N TYR A 86 12.96 -5.74 -10.54
CA TYR A 86 14.13 -5.23 -9.85
C TYR A 86 14.17 -3.70 -9.81
N THR A 87 13.74 -3.06 -10.87
CA THR A 87 13.59 -1.59 -10.90
C THR A 87 12.53 -1.14 -9.89
N MET A 88 11.40 -1.84 -9.77
CA MET A 88 10.40 -1.56 -8.75
C MET A 88 10.98 -1.68 -7.34
N LEU A 89 11.77 -2.71 -7.06
CA LEU A 89 12.43 -2.89 -5.76
C LEU A 89 13.39 -1.74 -5.44
N LEU A 90 14.16 -1.28 -6.43
CA LEU A 90 15.04 -0.11 -6.25
C LEU A 90 14.25 1.18 -6.00
N GLU A 91 13.13 1.38 -6.66
CA GLU A 91 12.26 2.52 -6.41
C GLU A 91 11.63 2.46 -5.00
N VAL A 92 11.20 1.28 -4.57
CA VAL A 92 10.70 1.06 -3.19
C VAL A 92 11.79 1.38 -2.16
N SER A 93 13.07 1.05 -2.44
CA SER A 93 14.16 1.37 -1.52
C SER A 93 14.31 2.88 -1.26
N LYS A 94 14.04 3.72 -2.26
CA LYS A 94 14.00 5.18 -2.10
C LYS A 94 12.87 5.63 -1.16
N HIS A 95 11.72 4.94 -1.20
CA HIS A 95 10.62 5.22 -0.30
C HIS A 95 10.97 4.87 1.16
N PHE A 96 11.75 3.79 1.38
CA PHE A 96 12.31 3.49 2.70
C PHE A 96 13.28 4.57 3.20
N GLU A 97 14.15 5.10 2.33
CA GLU A 97 15.06 6.19 2.67
C GLU A 97 14.28 7.47 3.09
N GLU A 98 13.29 7.86 2.30
CA GLU A 98 12.44 9.03 2.59
C GLU A 98 11.66 8.83 3.90
N GLY A 99 11.11 7.64 4.13
CA GLY A 99 10.43 7.28 5.37
C GLY A 99 11.36 7.32 6.59
N ALA A 100 12.61 6.86 6.43
CA ALA A 100 13.61 6.92 7.49
C ALA A 100 13.97 8.37 7.86
N LYS A 101 14.08 9.26 6.87
CA LYS A 101 14.30 10.69 7.12
C LYS A 101 13.13 11.34 7.86
N LYS A 102 11.90 10.93 7.54
CA LYS A 102 10.66 11.52 8.08
C LYS A 102 10.28 11.00 9.47
N TYR A 103 10.45 9.71 9.71
CA TYR A 103 9.95 9.01 10.90
C TYR A 103 11.03 8.33 11.74
N GLY A 104 12.28 8.37 11.29
CA GLY A 104 13.39 7.61 11.84
C GLY A 104 13.54 6.22 11.20
N PRO A 105 14.76 5.67 11.26
CA PRO A 105 15.04 4.35 10.72
C PRO A 105 14.22 3.28 11.44
N ASP A 106 13.80 2.27 10.71
CA ASP A 106 13.05 1.11 11.22
C ASP A 106 11.71 1.43 11.91
N ASN A 107 11.17 2.65 11.74
CA ASN A 107 9.85 3.00 12.30
C ASN A 107 8.77 2.00 11.90
N TRP A 108 8.75 1.53 10.66
CA TRP A 108 7.79 0.55 10.15
C TRP A 108 7.91 -0.82 10.82
N ARG A 109 9.10 -1.18 11.35
CA ARG A 109 9.33 -2.44 12.09
C ARG A 109 8.79 -2.40 13.52
N LYS A 110 8.52 -1.24 14.08
CA LYS A 110 7.95 -1.13 15.43
C LYS A 110 6.57 -1.76 15.53
N GLY A 111 5.82 -1.74 14.44
CA GLY A 111 4.48 -2.33 14.32
C GLY A 111 3.42 -1.26 14.10
N ILE A 112 2.87 -1.30 12.90
CA ILE A 112 1.73 -0.48 12.48
C ILE A 112 0.62 -1.45 12.12
N PRO A 113 -0.64 -1.26 12.57
CA PRO A 113 -1.76 -2.12 12.21
C PRO A 113 -1.89 -2.27 10.69
N VAL A 114 -2.15 -3.50 10.22
CA VAL A 114 -2.10 -3.80 8.79
C VAL A 114 -3.13 -3.01 8.00
N HIS A 115 -4.32 -2.75 8.55
CA HIS A 115 -5.32 -1.92 7.88
C HIS A 115 -4.79 -0.53 7.49
N CYS A 116 -3.84 0.04 8.23
CA CYS A 116 -3.23 1.34 7.92
C CYS A 116 -2.39 1.29 6.64
N TYR A 117 -1.72 0.17 6.40
CA TYR A 117 -0.99 -0.06 5.15
C TYR A 117 -1.95 -0.27 3.99
N ILE A 118 -3.00 -1.09 4.19
CA ILE A 118 -4.00 -1.36 3.15
C ILE A 118 -4.71 -0.06 2.73
N ASP A 119 -5.15 0.76 3.70
CA ASP A 119 -5.76 2.06 3.43
C ASP A 119 -4.86 2.95 2.55
N SER A 120 -3.58 3.06 2.93
CA SER A 120 -2.62 3.87 2.17
C SER A 120 -2.31 3.27 0.80
N ALA A 121 -2.15 1.95 0.71
CA ALA A 121 -1.89 1.27 -0.56
C ALA A 121 -3.01 1.52 -1.56
N VAL A 122 -4.26 1.27 -1.18
CA VAL A 122 -5.42 1.47 -2.07
C VAL A 122 -5.53 2.94 -2.50
N ARG A 123 -5.33 3.88 -1.57
CA ARG A 123 -5.35 5.33 -1.90
C ARG A 123 -4.27 5.69 -2.90
N HIS A 124 -3.03 5.21 -2.73
CA HIS A 124 -1.94 5.46 -3.68
C HIS A 124 -2.21 4.79 -5.03
N TYR A 125 -2.80 3.61 -5.05
CA TYR A 125 -3.18 2.95 -6.30
C TYR A 125 -4.23 3.75 -7.07
N LEU A 126 -5.28 4.22 -6.41
CA LEU A 126 -6.32 5.04 -7.05
C LEU A 126 -5.76 6.39 -7.55
N LYS A 127 -4.87 7.03 -6.79
CA LYS A 127 -4.16 8.24 -7.24
C LYS A 127 -3.25 7.95 -8.45
N PHE A 128 -2.56 6.81 -8.46
CA PHE A 128 -1.78 6.36 -9.60
C PHE A 128 -2.66 6.21 -10.86
N LEU A 129 -3.80 5.54 -10.75
CA LEU A 129 -4.75 5.38 -11.86
C LEU A 129 -5.32 6.72 -12.33
N ARG A 130 -5.57 7.65 -11.42
CA ARG A 130 -6.02 9.01 -11.74
C ARG A 130 -4.94 9.85 -12.44
N GLY A 131 -3.68 9.45 -12.33
CA GLY A 131 -2.55 10.14 -12.95
C GLY A 131 -1.95 11.28 -12.11
N ASP A 132 -2.20 11.29 -10.81
CA ASP A 132 -1.64 12.26 -9.86
C ASP A 132 -0.10 12.22 -9.90
N LYS A 133 0.51 13.40 -9.71
CA LYS A 133 1.98 13.58 -9.76
C LYS A 133 2.54 14.30 -8.55
N ASP A 134 1.73 14.46 -7.51
CA ASP A 134 2.13 15.05 -6.23
C ASP A 134 3.16 14.17 -5.48
N GLU A 135 3.08 12.85 -5.63
CA GLU A 135 4.01 11.86 -5.09
C GLU A 135 4.29 10.75 -6.12
N ASN A 136 5.26 9.88 -5.85
CA ASN A 136 5.48 8.64 -6.61
C ASN A 136 4.53 7.55 -6.10
N HIS A 137 3.27 7.59 -6.53
CA HIS A 137 2.20 6.71 -6.03
C HIS A 137 2.43 5.24 -6.32
N ASP A 138 3.12 4.91 -7.40
CA ASP A 138 3.49 3.55 -7.77
C ASP A 138 4.39 2.88 -6.71
N ARG A 139 5.50 3.53 -6.36
CA ARG A 139 6.39 3.01 -5.33
C ARG A 139 5.78 3.07 -3.94
N ALA A 140 4.95 4.09 -3.67
CA ALA A 140 4.23 4.20 -2.39
C ALA A 140 3.22 3.07 -2.22
N PHE A 141 2.51 2.67 -3.29
CA PHE A 141 1.66 1.48 -3.29
C PHE A 141 2.48 0.24 -2.91
N ALA A 142 3.54 -0.06 -3.66
CA ALA A 142 4.36 -1.26 -3.44
C ALA A 142 5.00 -1.26 -2.04
N TRP A 143 5.49 -0.13 -1.56
CA TRP A 143 6.06 0.00 -0.22
C TRP A 143 5.05 -0.35 0.88
N ASN A 144 3.83 0.19 0.80
CA ASN A 144 2.78 -0.10 1.79
C ASN A 144 2.43 -1.60 1.79
N ILE A 145 2.31 -2.22 0.62
CA ILE A 145 2.03 -3.67 0.51
C ILE A 145 3.19 -4.49 1.09
N MET A 146 4.44 -4.16 0.81
CA MET A 146 5.61 -4.86 1.38
C MET A 146 5.65 -4.75 2.90
N CYS A 147 5.38 -3.58 3.46
CA CYS A 147 5.32 -3.38 4.91
C CYS A 147 4.15 -4.17 5.53
N ALA A 148 3.00 -4.25 4.85
CA ALA A 148 1.87 -5.09 5.29
C ALA A 148 2.25 -6.57 5.34
N ILE A 149 2.89 -7.10 4.29
CA ILE A 149 3.37 -8.49 4.24
C ILE A 149 4.36 -8.76 5.39
N TRP A 150 5.34 -7.87 5.57
CA TRP A 150 6.30 -8.00 6.65
C TRP A 150 5.61 -8.05 8.02
N THR A 151 4.65 -7.15 8.25
CA THR A 151 3.88 -7.09 9.50
C THR A 151 3.09 -8.37 9.72
N CYS A 152 2.39 -8.90 8.72
CA CYS A 152 1.68 -10.17 8.81
C CYS A 152 2.61 -11.34 9.22
N LYS A 153 3.86 -11.33 8.73
CA LYS A 153 4.85 -12.40 9.02
C LYS A 153 5.49 -12.28 10.40
N HIS A 154 5.80 -11.06 10.84
CA HIS A 154 6.62 -10.81 12.03
C HIS A 154 5.85 -10.29 13.25
N LYS A 155 4.63 -9.79 13.03
CA LYS A 155 3.72 -9.25 14.05
C LYS A 155 2.28 -9.63 13.71
N PRO A 156 1.97 -10.95 13.66
CA PRO A 156 0.67 -11.45 13.20
C PRO A 156 -0.51 -10.91 14.04
N GLU A 157 -0.27 -10.52 15.27
CA GLU A 157 -1.26 -9.87 16.15
C GLU A 157 -1.78 -8.52 15.60
N LEU A 158 -1.06 -7.91 14.66
CA LEU A 158 -1.45 -6.67 14.00
C LEU A 158 -2.17 -6.90 12.66
N ASN A 159 -2.37 -8.17 12.28
CA ASN A 159 -3.15 -8.54 11.10
C ASN A 159 -4.62 -8.75 11.48
N GLU A 160 -5.39 -7.68 11.48
CA GLU A 160 -6.80 -7.69 11.86
C GLU A 160 -7.70 -8.47 10.90
N TYR A 161 -7.17 -8.87 9.74
CA TYR A 161 -7.90 -9.66 8.74
C TYR A 161 -7.77 -11.17 8.97
N ALA A 162 -6.77 -11.64 9.70
CA ALA A 162 -6.53 -13.06 9.95
C ALA A 162 -7.56 -13.70 10.92
N THR A 163 -8.36 -12.89 11.61
CA THR A 163 -9.32 -13.35 12.65
C THR A 163 -10.77 -13.35 12.18
N LYS A 164 -10.99 -13.15 10.88
CA LYS A 164 -12.35 -13.13 10.30
C LYS A 164 -12.81 -14.51 9.87
#